data_23666e9efc7f674206eefb8cec0b521a
#
_entry.id   23666e9efc7f674206eefb8cec0b521a
#
_cell.length_a   1.000
_cell.length_b   1.000
_cell.length_c   1.000
_cell.angle_alpha   90.00
_cell.angle_beta   90.00
_cell.angle_gamma   90.00
#
_symmetry.space_group_name_H-M   'P 1'
#
loop_
_entity.id
_entity.type
_entity.pdbx_description
1 polymer ?
#
loop_
_entity_poly.entity_id
_entity_poly.type
_entity_poly.pdbx_seq_one_letter_code
_entity_poly.pdbx_strand_id
1 'polypeptide(L)'
;MPLLSVEKINPHTTLLLWKITETEEQLKGQLPENVLKTIVHKNYKSSSRRIEVMATYALLLSYLKKTSVIVHHKSNGQPLLDGFHISISHTNGYACVLLSTQNVVAIDIEYHSDRIARIRSKFLRNDEPFNSIDQLLVIWSAKETLYKYFSADDLMFDEMKVESISKSSLSMINLKTNEKRKVFYSLTSDYVLTYII
;
A
#
# COMPACT_ATOMS: atom_id res chain seq x y z
N MET A 1 11.34 18.35 -4.18
CA MET A 1 11.04 16.92 -3.89
C MET A 1 9.56 16.81 -3.64
N PRO A 2 8.80 16.04 -4.40
CA PRO A 2 7.34 16.00 -4.30
C PRO A 2 6.84 14.98 -3.26
N LEU A 3 7.33 15.09 -2.03
CA LEU A 3 6.67 14.48 -0.88
C LEU A 3 5.28 15.12 -0.79
N LEU A 4 4.23 14.37 -1.12
CA LEU A 4 2.87 14.92 -1.15
C LEU A 4 2.38 15.14 0.27
N SER A 5 2.59 14.16 1.16
CA SER A 5 2.21 14.30 2.56
C SER A 5 3.00 13.39 3.50
N VAL A 6 3.16 13.85 4.73
CA VAL A 6 3.55 13.08 5.92
C VAL A 6 2.45 13.29 6.94
N GLU A 7 1.68 12.26 7.20
CA GLU A 7 0.55 12.31 8.13
C GLU A 7 0.84 11.44 9.36
N LYS A 8 0.86 12.04 10.54
CA LYS A 8 0.88 11.30 11.80
C LYS A 8 -0.52 10.84 12.14
N ILE A 9 -0.81 9.57 11.90
CA ILE A 9 -2.11 8.96 12.24
C ILE A 9 -2.28 8.86 13.76
N ASN A 10 -1.19 8.52 14.47
CA ASN A 10 -1.09 8.53 15.91
C ASN A 10 0.40 8.70 16.33
N PRO A 11 0.76 8.78 17.62
CA PRO A 11 2.15 8.96 18.07
C PRO A 11 3.15 7.93 17.53
N HIS A 12 2.68 6.72 17.19
CA HIS A 12 3.51 5.59 16.78
C HIS A 12 3.39 5.24 15.31
N THR A 13 2.41 5.83 14.59
CA THR A 13 2.11 5.44 13.21
C THR A 13 2.12 6.66 12.28
N THR A 14 2.88 6.58 11.22
CA THR A 14 3.00 7.63 10.19
C THR A 14 2.71 7.07 8.80
N LEU A 15 1.86 7.76 8.08
CA LEU A 15 1.57 7.53 6.66
C LEU A 15 2.38 8.52 5.83
N LEU A 16 3.07 7.99 4.84
CA LEU A 16 3.87 8.74 3.88
C LEU A 16 3.28 8.54 2.48
N LEU A 17 3.06 9.62 1.74
CA LEU A 17 2.56 9.57 0.38
C LEU A 17 3.45 10.42 -0.54
N TRP A 18 3.85 9.85 -1.67
CA TRP A 18 4.67 10.47 -2.69
C TRP A 18 3.93 10.49 -4.03
N LYS A 19 3.80 11.64 -4.65
CA LYS A 19 3.38 11.76 -6.04
C LYS A 19 4.63 11.68 -6.91
N ILE A 20 4.71 10.62 -7.72
CA ILE A 20 5.87 10.35 -8.56
C ILE A 20 5.76 11.24 -9.81
N THR A 21 6.65 12.22 -9.90
CA THR A 21 6.76 13.12 -11.07
C THR A 21 8.14 13.02 -11.71
N GLU A 22 9.04 12.28 -11.06
CA GLU A 22 10.43 12.11 -11.48
C GLU A 22 10.56 11.04 -12.56
N THR A 23 11.55 11.23 -13.42
CA THR A 23 12.05 10.19 -14.31
C THR A 23 12.90 9.17 -13.55
N GLU A 24 13.18 8.03 -14.17
CA GLU A 24 14.07 7.00 -13.62
C GLU A 24 15.47 7.56 -13.34
N GLU A 25 16.00 8.39 -14.25
CA GLU A 25 17.31 9.03 -14.13
C GLU A 25 17.36 10.03 -12.97
N GLN A 26 16.32 10.81 -12.80
CA GLN A 26 16.22 11.76 -11.68
C GLN A 26 16.19 11.05 -10.34
N LEU A 27 15.43 9.95 -10.22
CA LEU A 27 15.42 9.15 -8.99
C LEU A 27 16.76 8.45 -8.74
N LYS A 28 17.42 7.93 -9.77
CA LYS A 28 18.79 7.39 -9.65
C LYS A 28 19.75 8.40 -9.07
N GLY A 29 19.69 9.67 -9.53
CA GLY A 29 20.53 10.74 -9.03
C GLY A 29 20.27 11.15 -7.58
N GLN A 30 19.11 10.79 -7.02
CA GLN A 30 18.74 11.09 -5.62
C GLN A 30 19.08 9.95 -4.64
N LEU A 31 19.31 8.74 -5.13
CA LEU A 31 19.50 7.56 -4.30
C LEU A 31 20.97 7.24 -4.09
N PRO A 32 21.36 6.82 -2.88
CA PRO A 32 22.71 6.35 -2.60
C PRO A 32 23.06 5.10 -3.42
N GLU A 33 24.33 4.93 -3.76
CA GLU A 33 24.80 3.83 -4.61
C GLU A 33 24.48 2.44 -4.04
N ASN A 34 24.56 2.26 -2.73
CA ASN A 34 24.23 1.00 -2.06
C ASN A 34 22.76 0.62 -2.21
N VAL A 35 21.86 1.63 -2.19
CA VAL A 35 20.41 1.43 -2.43
C VAL A 35 20.18 1.07 -3.90
N LEU A 36 20.83 1.78 -4.83
CA LEU A 36 20.75 1.47 -6.26
C LEU A 36 21.23 0.04 -6.56
N LYS A 37 22.34 -0.41 -5.97
CA LYS A 37 22.81 -1.80 -6.12
C LYS A 37 21.76 -2.81 -5.65
N THR A 38 21.07 -2.53 -4.54
CA THR A 38 19.98 -3.42 -4.04
C THR A 38 18.81 -3.50 -5.03
N ILE A 39 18.43 -2.38 -5.65
CA ILE A 39 17.36 -2.32 -6.64
C ILE A 39 17.75 -3.05 -7.92
N VAL A 40 18.97 -2.85 -8.41
CA VAL A 40 19.51 -3.51 -9.61
C VAL A 40 19.57 -5.03 -9.41
N HIS A 41 19.98 -5.51 -8.24
CA HIS A 41 20.03 -6.93 -7.92
C HIS A 41 18.65 -7.63 -8.04
N LYS A 42 17.55 -6.92 -7.78
CA LYS A 42 16.19 -7.46 -7.93
C LYS A 42 15.70 -7.55 -9.38
N ASN A 43 16.46 -7.03 -10.33
CA ASN A 43 16.27 -7.16 -11.78
C ASN A 43 14.82 -6.89 -12.26
N TYR A 44 14.24 -5.78 -11.82
CA TYR A 44 12.90 -5.38 -12.25
C TYR A 44 12.88 -5.05 -13.76
N LYS A 45 12.11 -5.82 -14.54
CA LYS A 45 12.03 -5.68 -16.00
C LYS A 45 11.32 -4.40 -16.44
N SER A 46 10.25 -4.01 -15.74
CA SER A 46 9.46 -2.82 -16.05
C SER A 46 10.11 -1.55 -15.53
N SER A 47 10.23 -0.51 -16.37
CA SER A 47 10.69 0.83 -15.96
C SER A 47 9.73 1.44 -14.93
N SER A 48 8.42 1.31 -15.11
CA SER A 48 7.42 1.74 -14.13
C SER A 48 7.71 1.14 -12.76
N ARG A 49 7.97 -0.18 -12.69
CA ARG A 49 8.26 -0.85 -11.43
C ARG A 49 9.56 -0.36 -10.78
N ARG A 50 10.60 -0.07 -11.58
CA ARG A 50 11.84 0.50 -11.05
C ARG A 50 11.62 1.88 -10.47
N ILE A 51 10.86 2.73 -11.15
CA ILE A 51 10.50 4.09 -10.70
C ILE A 51 9.73 4.02 -9.37
N GLU A 52 8.72 3.18 -9.26
CA GLU A 52 7.92 2.98 -8.03
C GLU A 52 8.79 2.55 -6.83
N VAL A 53 9.69 1.59 -7.06
CA VAL A 53 10.62 1.13 -6.02
C VAL A 53 11.61 2.22 -5.64
N MET A 54 12.18 2.93 -6.60
CA MET A 54 13.09 4.05 -6.34
C MET A 54 12.41 5.17 -5.56
N ALA A 55 11.17 5.54 -5.94
CA ALA A 55 10.38 6.52 -5.22
C ALA A 55 10.10 6.09 -3.76
N THR A 56 9.81 4.80 -3.55
CA THR A 56 9.64 4.24 -2.19
C THR A 56 10.91 4.40 -1.34
N TYR A 57 12.08 4.10 -1.90
CA TYR A 57 13.35 4.29 -1.18
C TYR A 57 13.66 5.78 -0.93
N ALA A 58 13.43 6.65 -1.92
CA ALA A 58 13.60 8.09 -1.76
C ALA A 58 12.72 8.65 -0.64
N LEU A 59 11.46 8.19 -0.59
CA LEU A 59 10.49 8.52 0.45
C LEU A 59 10.99 8.10 1.85
N LEU A 60 11.45 6.85 1.99
CA LEU A 60 11.96 6.31 3.26
C LEU A 60 13.22 7.04 3.73
N LEU A 61 14.18 7.27 2.84
CA LEU A 61 15.43 7.99 3.15
C LEU A 61 15.14 9.42 3.61
N SER A 62 14.25 10.11 2.90
CA SER A 62 13.85 11.49 3.22
C SER A 62 13.17 11.57 4.60
N TYR A 63 12.21 10.67 4.87
CA TYR A 63 11.49 10.67 6.15
C TYR A 63 12.37 10.27 7.32
N LEU A 64 13.14 9.19 7.19
CA LEU A 64 13.99 8.67 8.26
C LEU A 64 15.25 9.50 8.46
N LYS A 65 15.55 10.46 7.54
CA LYS A 65 16.78 11.27 7.53
C LYS A 65 18.05 10.41 7.60
N LYS A 66 18.02 9.28 6.90
CA LYS A 66 19.13 8.32 6.83
C LYS A 66 19.81 8.38 5.47
N THR A 67 21.09 8.07 5.45
CA THR A 67 21.90 7.93 4.21
C THR A 67 21.81 6.54 3.61
N SER A 68 21.23 5.59 4.34
CA SER A 68 21.00 4.22 3.86
C SER A 68 19.78 3.62 4.57
N VAL A 69 18.96 2.93 3.80
CA VAL A 69 17.81 2.15 4.27
C VAL A 69 17.78 0.84 3.48
N ILE A 70 17.64 -0.28 4.16
CA ILE A 70 17.48 -1.59 3.53
C ILE A 70 16.12 -2.16 3.92
N VAL A 71 15.28 -2.38 2.91
CA VAL A 71 14.00 -3.09 3.08
C VAL A 71 14.21 -4.54 2.70
N HIS A 72 14.16 -5.41 3.68
CA HIS A 72 14.14 -6.86 3.49
C HIS A 72 12.73 -7.34 3.16
N HIS A 73 12.61 -8.57 2.68
CA HIS A 73 11.30 -9.17 2.40
C HIS A 73 11.30 -10.60 2.93
N LYS A 74 10.18 -10.99 3.54
CA LYS A 74 9.92 -12.39 3.90
C LYS A 74 9.68 -13.22 2.63
N SER A 75 9.60 -14.55 2.79
CA SER A 75 9.29 -15.47 1.68
C SER A 75 7.95 -15.19 1.01
N ASN A 76 6.97 -14.68 1.76
CA ASN A 76 5.65 -14.27 1.26
C ASN A 76 5.62 -12.85 0.66
N GLY A 77 6.78 -12.18 0.53
CA GLY A 77 6.89 -10.83 -0.03
C GLY A 77 6.64 -9.68 0.96
N GLN A 78 6.27 -9.97 2.21
CA GLN A 78 6.03 -8.92 3.23
C GLN A 78 7.32 -8.13 3.49
N PRO A 79 7.29 -6.76 3.40
CA PRO A 79 8.45 -5.94 3.68
C PRO A 79 8.80 -5.94 5.17
N LEU A 80 10.10 -5.83 5.45
CA LEU A 80 10.68 -5.72 6.79
C LEU A 80 11.63 -4.53 6.84
N LEU A 81 11.53 -3.75 7.90
CA LEU A 81 12.40 -2.61 8.17
C LEU A 81 12.74 -2.60 9.65
N ASP A 82 14.03 -2.54 9.98
CA ASP A 82 14.49 -2.54 11.38
C ASP A 82 13.91 -1.38 12.17
N GLY A 83 13.30 -1.69 13.30
CA GLY A 83 12.65 -0.75 14.21
C GLY A 83 11.23 -0.34 13.82
N PHE A 84 10.67 -0.90 12.73
CA PHE A 84 9.32 -0.56 12.27
C PHE A 84 8.54 -1.78 11.78
N HIS A 85 7.24 -1.79 12.07
CA HIS A 85 6.27 -2.47 11.23
C HIS A 85 6.04 -1.60 10.00
N ILE A 86 6.17 -2.17 8.82
CA ILE A 86 6.11 -1.44 7.55
C ILE A 86 5.14 -2.12 6.58
N SER A 87 4.37 -1.30 5.88
CA SER A 87 3.62 -1.72 4.70
C SER A 87 3.84 -0.72 3.58
N ILE A 88 3.94 -1.23 2.35
CA ILE A 88 4.28 -0.46 1.15
C ILE A 88 3.24 -0.77 0.09
N SER A 89 2.76 0.26 -0.59
CA SER A 89 2.00 0.11 -1.82
C SER A 89 2.35 1.21 -2.82
N HIS A 90 2.06 0.98 -4.07
CA HIS A 90 2.29 1.91 -5.17
C HIS A 90 1.33 1.60 -6.30
N THR A 91 0.95 2.65 -7.00
CA THR A 91 0.13 2.60 -8.20
C THR A 91 0.64 3.63 -9.21
N ASN A 92 0.02 3.73 -10.37
CA ASN A 92 0.42 4.68 -11.39
C ASN A 92 0.53 6.11 -10.83
N GLY A 93 1.75 6.66 -10.79
CA GLY A 93 2.04 8.01 -10.33
C GLY A 93 2.11 8.19 -8.80
N TYR A 94 1.98 7.13 -8.00
CA TYR A 94 2.01 7.24 -6.55
C TYR A 94 2.77 6.09 -5.87
N ALA A 95 3.47 6.41 -4.77
CA ALA A 95 4.00 5.45 -3.81
C ALA A 95 3.58 5.85 -2.41
N CYS A 96 3.22 4.89 -1.57
CA CYS A 96 2.89 5.13 -0.17
C CYS A 96 3.57 4.12 0.75
N VAL A 97 3.85 4.56 1.96
CA VAL A 97 4.42 3.76 3.03
C VAL A 97 3.70 4.06 4.32
N LEU A 98 3.32 3.02 5.05
CA LEU A 98 2.83 3.11 6.41
C LEU A 98 3.84 2.50 7.35
N LEU A 99 4.29 3.29 8.34
CA LEU A 99 5.28 2.91 9.34
C LEU A 99 4.65 2.95 10.72
N SER A 100 4.90 1.94 11.54
CA SER A 100 4.54 1.95 12.95
C SER A 100 5.68 1.38 13.81
N THR A 101 5.90 1.97 15.00
CA THR A 101 6.87 1.47 15.98
C THR A 101 6.26 0.45 16.95
N GLN A 102 4.94 0.21 16.90
CA GLN A 102 4.25 -0.64 17.88
C GLN A 102 3.41 -1.75 17.26
N ASN A 103 2.59 -1.41 16.26
CA ASN A 103 1.56 -2.32 15.75
C ASN A 103 1.84 -2.75 14.33
N VAL A 104 1.39 -3.96 13.99
CA VAL A 104 1.29 -4.40 12.61
C VAL A 104 0.39 -3.43 11.85
N VAL A 105 0.82 -3.04 10.67
CA VAL A 105 0.11 -2.09 9.80
C VAL A 105 0.02 -2.64 8.39
N ALA A 106 -1.00 -2.19 7.66
CA ALA A 106 -1.14 -2.49 6.23
C ALA A 106 -1.66 -1.27 5.48
N ILE A 107 -1.20 -1.09 4.24
CA ILE A 107 -1.62 0.00 3.35
C ILE A 107 -1.75 -0.50 1.93
N ASP A 108 -2.72 0.05 1.22
CA ASP A 108 -2.84 -0.10 -0.21
C ASP A 108 -3.24 1.21 -0.87
N ILE A 109 -2.81 1.41 -2.13
CA ILE A 109 -3.16 2.56 -2.96
C ILE A 109 -3.42 2.09 -4.39
N GLU A 110 -4.55 2.56 -4.95
CA GLU A 110 -4.95 2.27 -6.32
C GLU A 110 -5.33 3.55 -7.07
N TYR A 111 -4.90 3.72 -8.31
CA TYR A 111 -5.33 4.86 -9.11
C TYR A 111 -6.81 4.76 -9.47
N HIS A 112 -7.49 5.89 -9.54
CA HIS A 112 -8.92 5.92 -9.87
C HIS A 112 -9.13 5.50 -11.34
N SER A 113 -9.90 4.45 -11.57
CA SER A 113 -10.14 3.91 -12.91
C SER A 113 -11.41 3.07 -12.98
N ASP A 114 -12.20 3.29 -14.02
CA ASP A 114 -13.40 2.49 -14.34
C ASP A 114 -13.08 1.03 -14.70
N ARG A 115 -11.80 0.71 -14.93
CA ARG A 115 -11.36 -0.66 -15.23
C ARG A 115 -11.68 -1.65 -14.12
N ILE A 116 -11.84 -1.15 -12.88
CA ILE A 116 -12.21 -1.99 -11.72
C ILE A 116 -13.52 -2.74 -11.95
N ALA A 117 -14.49 -2.15 -12.67
CA ALA A 117 -15.75 -2.79 -12.98
C ALA A 117 -15.59 -4.09 -13.79
N ARG A 118 -14.54 -4.19 -14.62
CA ARG A 118 -14.28 -5.37 -15.47
C ARG A 118 -13.80 -6.58 -14.68
N ILE A 119 -13.23 -6.36 -13.51
CA ILE A 119 -12.67 -7.42 -12.66
C ILE A 119 -13.48 -7.65 -11.39
N ARG A 120 -14.66 -6.99 -11.24
CA ARG A 120 -15.49 -7.07 -10.03
C ARG A 120 -15.79 -8.51 -9.58
N SER A 121 -16.05 -9.40 -10.52
CA SER A 121 -16.32 -10.82 -10.23
C SER A 121 -15.12 -11.60 -9.65
N LYS A 122 -13.91 -11.04 -9.73
CA LYS A 122 -12.71 -11.67 -9.17
C LYS A 122 -12.53 -11.41 -7.68
N PHE A 123 -13.11 -10.33 -7.15
CA PHE A 123 -12.90 -9.92 -5.77
C PHE A 123 -14.17 -9.70 -4.96
N LEU A 124 -15.31 -9.41 -5.62
CA LEU A 124 -16.59 -9.31 -4.92
C LEU A 124 -17.18 -10.69 -4.65
N ARG A 125 -17.68 -10.84 -3.46
CA ARG A 125 -18.52 -11.98 -3.05
C ARG A 125 -19.93 -11.80 -3.58
N ASN A 126 -20.67 -12.90 -3.74
CA ASN A 126 -22.08 -12.87 -4.18
C ASN A 126 -22.99 -12.15 -3.19
N ASP A 127 -22.62 -12.07 -1.90
CA ASP A 127 -23.37 -11.40 -0.84
C ASP A 127 -22.89 -9.93 -0.60
N GLU A 128 -22.06 -9.37 -1.50
CA GLU A 128 -21.60 -8.00 -1.47
C GLU A 128 -22.24 -7.18 -2.62
N PRO A 129 -23.37 -6.45 -2.36
CA PRO A 129 -24.19 -5.83 -3.42
C PRO A 129 -23.66 -4.45 -3.86
N PHE A 130 -22.33 -4.32 -4.08
CA PHE A 130 -21.68 -3.07 -4.44
C PHE A 130 -21.50 -2.95 -5.96
N ASN A 131 -21.82 -1.77 -6.54
CA ASN A 131 -21.84 -1.59 -7.99
C ASN A 131 -21.21 -0.28 -8.50
N SER A 132 -21.11 0.78 -7.68
CA SER A 132 -20.49 2.02 -8.14
C SER A 132 -18.97 1.88 -8.25
N ILE A 133 -18.35 2.60 -9.18
CA ILE A 133 -16.89 2.57 -9.39
C ILE A 133 -16.16 2.88 -8.09
N ASP A 134 -16.59 3.91 -7.36
CA ASP A 134 -15.99 4.32 -6.10
C ASP A 134 -16.05 3.21 -5.04
N GLN A 135 -17.20 2.55 -4.89
CA GLN A 135 -17.35 1.43 -3.97
C GLN A 135 -16.44 0.26 -4.36
N LEU A 136 -16.39 -0.07 -5.66
CA LEU A 136 -15.56 -1.15 -6.17
C LEU A 136 -14.07 -0.89 -5.92
N LEU A 137 -13.60 0.34 -6.16
CA LEU A 137 -12.21 0.74 -5.89
C LEU A 137 -11.88 0.67 -4.40
N VAL A 138 -12.76 1.21 -3.55
CA VAL A 138 -12.57 1.17 -2.10
C VAL A 138 -12.53 -0.27 -1.59
N ILE A 139 -13.42 -1.15 -2.06
CA ILE A 139 -13.47 -2.56 -1.64
C ILE A 139 -12.25 -3.33 -2.14
N TRP A 140 -11.85 -3.14 -3.39
CA TRP A 140 -10.65 -3.76 -3.94
C TRP A 140 -9.43 -3.42 -3.10
N SER A 141 -9.15 -2.13 -2.94
CA SER A 141 -8.00 -1.65 -2.16
C SER A 141 -8.09 -2.09 -0.69
N ALA A 142 -9.30 -2.11 -0.08
CA ALA A 142 -9.48 -2.59 1.28
C ALA A 142 -9.22 -4.10 1.42
N LYS A 143 -9.58 -4.92 0.44
CA LYS A 143 -9.24 -6.36 0.42
C LYS A 143 -7.74 -6.57 0.25
N GLU A 144 -7.06 -5.82 -0.61
CA GLU A 144 -5.59 -5.83 -0.72
C GLU A 144 -4.92 -5.42 0.61
N THR A 145 -5.46 -4.42 1.30
CA THR A 145 -4.99 -4.01 2.62
C THR A 145 -5.19 -5.11 3.67
N LEU A 146 -6.35 -5.75 3.67
CA LEU A 146 -6.65 -6.85 4.59
C LEU A 146 -5.75 -8.07 4.34
N TYR A 147 -5.52 -8.42 3.06
CA TYR A 147 -4.57 -9.46 2.66
C TYR A 147 -3.15 -9.18 3.16
N LYS A 148 -2.66 -7.95 2.99
CA LYS A 148 -1.34 -7.54 3.51
C LYS A 148 -1.27 -7.61 5.04
N TYR A 149 -2.36 -7.25 5.74
CA TYR A 149 -2.43 -7.30 7.19
C TYR A 149 -2.37 -8.74 7.71
N PHE A 150 -3.14 -9.64 7.12
CA PHE A 150 -3.18 -11.06 7.44
C PHE A 150 -2.26 -11.89 6.52
N SER A 151 -1.07 -11.37 6.25
CA SER A 151 -0.15 -11.95 5.26
C SER A 151 0.30 -13.40 5.54
N ALA A 152 0.10 -13.90 6.77
CA ALA A 152 0.37 -15.28 7.15
C ALA A 152 -0.78 -16.24 6.81
N ASP A 153 -2.00 -15.71 6.61
CA ASP A 153 -3.22 -16.53 6.43
C ASP A 153 -3.47 -16.89 4.97
N ASP A 154 -2.74 -16.25 4.03
CA ASP A 154 -2.88 -16.45 2.58
C ASP A 154 -4.35 -16.43 2.12
N LEU A 155 -5.01 -15.29 2.38
CA LEU A 155 -6.46 -15.12 2.19
C LEU A 155 -6.82 -15.04 0.71
N MET A 156 -7.84 -15.78 0.32
CA MET A 156 -8.53 -15.60 -0.96
C MET A 156 -9.54 -14.44 -0.87
N PHE A 157 -9.93 -13.85 -2.00
CA PHE A 157 -10.86 -12.72 -2.02
C PHE A 157 -12.25 -13.05 -1.44
N ASP A 158 -12.71 -14.27 -1.58
CA ASP A 158 -13.99 -14.77 -1.03
C ASP A 158 -13.92 -15.04 0.49
N GLU A 159 -12.72 -15.14 1.05
CA GLU A 159 -12.47 -15.26 2.49
C GLU A 159 -12.38 -13.90 3.20
N MET A 160 -12.45 -12.80 2.44
CA MET A 160 -12.45 -11.43 2.94
C MET A 160 -13.82 -10.79 2.70
N LYS A 161 -14.60 -10.57 3.77
CA LYS A 161 -15.96 -10.02 3.68
C LYS A 161 -16.02 -8.58 4.16
N VAL A 162 -16.69 -7.73 3.39
CA VAL A 162 -17.11 -6.39 3.83
C VAL A 162 -18.39 -6.52 4.61
N GLU A 163 -18.39 -6.14 5.89
CA GLU A 163 -19.60 -6.12 6.73
C GLU A 163 -20.36 -4.79 6.59
N SER A 164 -19.62 -3.68 6.56
CA SER A 164 -20.22 -2.35 6.43
C SER A 164 -19.23 -1.34 5.85
N ILE A 165 -19.77 -0.32 5.19
CA ILE A 165 -19.02 0.82 4.68
C ILE A 165 -19.58 2.09 5.31
N SER A 166 -18.71 2.91 5.87
CA SER A 166 -19.01 4.27 6.35
C SER A 166 -18.30 5.31 5.49
N LYS A 167 -18.43 6.60 5.81
CA LYS A 167 -17.84 7.70 5.03
C LYS A 167 -16.31 7.64 4.90
N SER A 168 -15.61 7.05 5.86
CA SER A 168 -14.12 7.05 5.89
C SER A 168 -13.51 5.71 6.29
N SER A 169 -14.33 4.66 6.44
CA SER A 169 -13.84 3.35 6.84
C SER A 169 -14.79 2.23 6.46
N LEU A 170 -14.25 1.01 6.37
CA LEU A 170 -14.99 -0.25 6.25
C LEU A 170 -14.78 -1.07 7.51
N SER A 171 -15.81 -1.85 7.90
CA SER A 171 -15.63 -3.02 8.77
C SER A 171 -15.47 -4.24 7.89
N MET A 172 -14.38 -4.97 8.05
CA MET A 172 -14.09 -6.17 7.29
C MET A 172 -13.78 -7.34 8.20
N ILE A 173 -14.09 -8.54 7.73
CA ILE A 173 -13.83 -9.78 8.46
C ILE A 173 -12.99 -10.74 7.62
N ASN A 174 -11.95 -11.30 8.25
CA ASN A 174 -11.25 -12.49 7.79
C ASN A 174 -12.12 -13.72 8.14
N LEU A 175 -12.70 -14.36 7.15
CA LEU A 175 -13.61 -15.50 7.36
C LEU A 175 -12.91 -16.79 7.81
N LYS A 176 -11.58 -16.90 7.63
CA LYS A 176 -10.84 -18.06 8.18
C LYS A 176 -10.75 -18.02 9.70
N THR A 177 -10.56 -16.83 10.27
CA THR A 177 -10.33 -16.66 11.72
C THR A 177 -11.49 -16.00 12.44
N ASN A 178 -12.50 -15.48 11.74
CA ASN A 178 -13.58 -14.60 12.22
C ASN A 178 -13.06 -13.29 12.83
N GLU A 179 -11.84 -12.90 12.49
CA GLU A 179 -11.23 -11.68 13.03
C GLU A 179 -11.68 -10.46 12.24
N LYS A 180 -12.15 -9.44 12.95
CA LYS A 180 -12.63 -8.19 12.37
C LYS A 180 -11.56 -7.13 12.40
N ARG A 181 -11.49 -6.33 11.33
CA ARG A 181 -10.64 -5.15 11.24
C ARG A 181 -11.39 -3.97 10.66
N LYS A 182 -11.06 -2.81 11.19
CA LYS A 182 -11.47 -1.54 10.59
C LYS A 182 -10.41 -1.12 9.59
N VAL A 183 -10.83 -0.95 8.34
CA VAL A 183 -9.99 -0.43 7.26
C VAL A 183 -10.39 1.01 7.02
N PHE A 184 -9.48 1.94 7.24
CA PHE A 184 -9.68 3.35 6.93
C PHE A 184 -9.43 3.60 5.45
N TYR A 185 -10.10 4.60 4.86
CA TYR A 185 -9.85 4.98 3.48
C TYR A 185 -9.97 6.47 3.22
N SER A 186 -9.27 6.90 2.20
CA SER A 186 -9.41 8.19 1.53
C SER A 186 -9.63 7.95 0.04
N LEU A 187 -10.66 8.57 -0.52
CA LEU A 187 -10.99 8.50 -1.94
C LEU A 187 -10.90 9.91 -2.54
N THR A 188 -10.15 10.03 -3.61
CA THR A 188 -9.97 11.26 -4.38
C THR A 188 -10.31 11.02 -5.86
N SER A 189 -10.22 12.05 -6.71
CA SER A 189 -10.32 11.89 -8.16
C SER A 189 -9.17 11.09 -8.77
N ASP A 190 -8.01 11.01 -8.11
CA ASP A 190 -6.79 10.45 -8.64
C ASP A 190 -6.52 9.04 -8.12
N TYR A 191 -6.87 8.77 -6.85
CA TYR A 191 -6.59 7.49 -6.20
C TYR A 191 -7.57 7.19 -5.06
N VAL A 192 -7.64 5.92 -4.68
CA VAL A 192 -8.09 5.43 -3.39
C VAL A 192 -6.89 4.94 -2.59
N LEU A 193 -6.85 5.26 -1.30
CA LEU A 193 -5.85 4.79 -0.35
C LEU A 193 -6.57 4.17 0.83
N THR A 194 -6.18 2.95 1.22
CA THR A 194 -6.76 2.23 2.35
C THR A 194 -5.67 1.77 3.32
N TYR A 195 -5.97 1.74 4.64
CA TYR A 195 -4.98 1.30 5.62
C TYR A 195 -5.61 0.72 6.89
N ILE A 196 -4.82 -0.11 7.60
CA ILE A 196 -5.09 -0.68 8.93
C ILE A 196 -3.94 -0.28 9.87
N ILE A 197 -4.28 0.10 11.13
CA ILE A 197 -3.34 0.49 12.18
C ILE A 197 -3.57 -0.28 13.47
#